data_6e0ad3b81c73a0f2bdba1506e240edd3
#
_entry.id   6e0ad3b81c73a0f2bdba1506e240edd3
#
_cell.length_a   1.000
_cell.length_b   1.000
_cell.length_c   1.000
_cell.angle_alpha   90.00
_cell.angle_beta   90.00
_cell.angle_gamma   90.00
#
_symmetry.space_group_name_H-M   'P 1'
#
loop_
_entity.id
_entity.type
_entity.pdbx_description
1 polymer ?
#
loop_
_entity_poly.entity_id
_entity_poly.type
_entity_poly.pdbx_seq_one_letter_code
_entity_poly.pdbx_strand_id
1 'polypeptide(L)'
;MMSSRKVLFTLICCVLAVNSFSQEPKQDSLARKHQAEMDLMMTKPKFSVKTIGILLYDGYQTLDAMGPYETLANLNGVKVFFIAKERGLVSNQRGMKVKVDTSIVEVKHLDILVIPGGARETYLTAHDTAVLNWIRMIDQTSIYTASVCTGAWILGSTGLLQGRSATTNWYRASEMLNKYGANFKQARWVQDGKYWTSAGVTAGIDMCLAIIQDLMGDQYTQGVMLNLEYDPHPPIIGGSVRNTQPLVKDMMQDMYDMGMQPLFKQYNK
;
A
#
# COMPACT_ATOMS: atom_id res chain seq x y z
N MET A 1 84.94 -29.72 -6.49
CA MET A 1 85.41 -28.98 -7.66
C MET A 1 84.15 -28.32 -8.31
N MET A 2 84.26 -27.04 -8.52
CA MET A 2 83.50 -26.16 -9.42
C MET A 2 81.98 -26.01 -9.14
N SER A 3 81.59 -24.96 -8.82
CA SER A 3 81.61 -23.52 -9.17
C SER A 3 80.21 -23.06 -9.44
N SER A 4 79.77 -22.25 -8.58
CA SER A 4 78.53 -21.46 -8.57
C SER A 4 78.46 -20.56 -9.79
N ARG A 5 77.30 -20.48 -10.41
CA ARG A 5 76.83 -19.29 -11.14
C ARG A 5 75.45 -18.92 -10.69
N LYS A 6 75.39 -17.92 -9.81
CA LYS A 6 74.17 -17.19 -9.51
C LYS A 6 73.79 -16.36 -10.71
N VAL A 7 72.72 -16.69 -11.34
CA VAL A 7 72.04 -15.81 -12.28
C VAL A 7 71.06 -14.95 -11.55
N LEU A 8 71.41 -13.71 -11.45
CA LEU A 8 70.57 -12.63 -10.88
C LEU A 8 69.44 -12.33 -11.86
N PHE A 9 68.24 -12.84 -11.60
CA PHE A 9 67.07 -12.44 -12.31
C PHE A 9 66.51 -11.16 -11.62
N THR A 10 66.87 -10.03 -12.17
CA THR A 10 66.28 -8.74 -11.84
C THR A 10 64.90 -8.71 -12.46
N LEU A 11 63.86 -9.09 -11.68
CA LEU A 11 62.49 -8.95 -12.08
C LEU A 11 62.16 -7.45 -12.01
N ILE A 12 62.06 -6.82 -13.17
CA ILE A 12 61.47 -5.51 -13.32
C ILE A 12 60.00 -5.65 -13.03
N CYS A 13 59.58 -5.40 -11.77
CA CYS A 13 58.21 -5.13 -11.44
C CYS A 13 57.83 -3.79 -12.08
N CYS A 14 57.42 -3.84 -13.35
CA CYS A 14 56.61 -2.76 -13.88
C CYS A 14 55.32 -2.70 -13.11
N VAL A 15 55.29 -1.81 -12.15
CA VAL A 15 54.10 -1.37 -11.45
C VAL A 15 53.17 -0.79 -12.52
N LEU A 16 52.28 -1.61 -13.05
CA LEU A 16 51.04 -1.14 -13.64
C LEU A 16 50.18 -0.62 -12.48
N ALA A 17 50.53 0.59 -12.00
CA ALA A 17 49.58 1.42 -11.31
C ALA A 17 48.52 1.87 -12.33
N VAL A 18 47.65 0.93 -12.67
CA VAL A 18 46.47 1.23 -13.45
C VAL A 18 45.59 2.10 -12.59
N ASN A 19 45.49 3.34 -13.00
CA ASN A 19 44.61 4.38 -12.55
C ASN A 19 43.22 3.87 -12.09
N SER A 20 43.10 3.47 -10.84
CA SER A 20 41.82 3.31 -10.14
C SER A 20 41.36 4.63 -9.49
N PHE A 21 41.98 5.74 -9.85
CA PHE A 21 41.83 7.04 -9.15
C PHE A 21 40.89 8.05 -9.82
N SER A 22 40.13 7.66 -10.86
CA SER A 22 39.33 8.68 -11.58
C SER A 22 37.81 8.54 -11.45
N GLN A 23 37.29 7.50 -10.82
CA GLN A 23 35.84 7.36 -10.65
C GLN A 23 35.30 7.78 -9.28
N GLU A 24 36.06 7.62 -8.19
CA GLU A 24 35.65 8.02 -6.84
C GLU A 24 35.27 9.52 -6.71
N PRO A 25 36.01 10.49 -7.26
CA PRO A 25 35.66 11.89 -7.09
C PRO A 25 34.34 12.30 -7.77
N LYS A 26 33.96 11.63 -8.87
CA LYS A 26 32.71 11.96 -9.59
C LYS A 26 31.49 11.35 -8.86
N GLN A 27 31.60 10.15 -8.38
CA GLN A 27 30.53 9.47 -7.64
C GLN A 27 30.27 10.18 -6.31
N ASP A 28 31.33 10.59 -5.60
CA ASP A 28 31.23 11.37 -4.36
C ASP A 28 30.65 12.77 -4.59
N SER A 29 30.95 13.42 -5.72
CA SER A 29 30.35 14.70 -6.08
C SER A 29 28.86 14.58 -6.43
N LEU A 30 28.45 13.50 -7.10
CA LEU A 30 27.06 13.25 -7.42
C LEU A 30 26.25 12.92 -6.15
N ALA A 31 26.81 12.10 -5.25
CA ALA A 31 26.19 11.80 -3.98
C ALA A 31 25.97 13.05 -3.12
N ARG A 32 26.97 13.93 -3.06
CA ARG A 32 26.85 15.22 -2.34
C ARG A 32 25.81 16.15 -2.97
N LYS A 33 25.78 16.23 -4.29
CA LYS A 33 24.75 17.01 -5.00
C LYS A 33 23.37 16.44 -4.71
N HIS A 34 23.18 15.13 -4.85
CA HIS A 34 21.91 14.45 -4.56
C HIS A 34 21.48 14.69 -3.11
N GLN A 35 22.39 14.57 -2.14
CA GLN A 35 22.08 14.83 -0.74
C GLN A 35 21.61 16.27 -0.52
N ALA A 36 22.28 17.24 -1.12
CA ALA A 36 21.88 18.64 -1.02
C ALA A 36 20.50 18.90 -1.65
N GLU A 37 20.20 18.28 -2.79
CA GLU A 37 18.88 18.34 -3.42
C GLU A 37 17.80 17.66 -2.57
N MET A 38 18.13 16.51 -1.97
CA MET A 38 17.23 15.84 -1.02
C MET A 38 16.95 16.72 0.21
N ASP A 39 17.97 17.35 0.80
CA ASP A 39 17.82 18.23 1.95
C ASP A 39 16.93 19.45 1.64
N LEU A 40 16.97 19.96 0.40
CA LEU A 40 16.09 21.04 -0.05
C LEU A 40 14.65 20.55 -0.28
N MET A 41 14.48 19.34 -0.76
CA MET A 41 13.18 18.74 -1.05
C MET A 41 12.48 18.18 0.20
N MET A 42 13.26 17.68 1.18
CA MET A 42 12.75 17.06 2.38
C MET A 42 12.24 18.09 3.37
N THR A 43 10.95 18.23 3.48
CA THR A 43 10.33 18.91 4.62
C THR A 43 10.38 18.03 5.86
N LYS A 44 10.32 18.64 7.05
CA LYS A 44 10.17 17.85 8.28
C LYS A 44 8.88 17.04 8.20
N PRO A 45 8.94 15.70 8.33
CA PRO A 45 7.74 14.88 8.31
C PRO A 45 6.72 15.34 9.37
N LYS A 46 5.44 15.36 9.02
CA LYS A 46 4.36 15.69 9.96
C LYS A 46 4.34 14.72 11.15
N PHE A 47 4.60 13.45 10.88
CA PHE A 47 4.71 12.39 11.88
C PHE A 47 5.90 11.49 11.56
N SER A 48 6.50 10.86 12.59
CA SER A 48 7.52 9.83 12.41
C SER A 48 6.85 8.49 12.13
N VAL A 49 6.85 8.06 10.87
CA VAL A 49 6.35 6.74 10.44
C VAL A 49 7.54 5.80 10.30
N LYS A 50 7.45 4.60 10.85
CA LYS A 50 8.46 3.52 10.79
C LYS A 50 7.89 2.24 10.20
N THR A 51 6.62 1.95 10.50
CA THR A 51 5.99 0.68 10.17
C THR A 51 4.64 0.86 9.51
N ILE A 52 4.47 0.24 8.36
CA ILE A 52 3.21 0.17 7.63
C ILE A 52 2.84 -1.29 7.44
N GLY A 53 1.70 -1.69 7.94
CA GLY A 53 1.17 -3.04 7.77
C GLY A 53 0.02 -3.06 6.78
N ILE A 54 0.03 -4.02 5.86
CA ILE A 54 -1.06 -4.27 4.92
C ILE A 54 -1.67 -5.62 5.27
N LEU A 55 -2.95 -5.62 5.67
CA LEU A 55 -3.67 -6.84 6.01
C LEU A 55 -3.96 -7.66 4.76
N LEU A 56 -3.53 -8.92 4.73
CA LEU A 56 -3.94 -9.88 3.70
C LEU A 56 -4.84 -10.96 4.29
N TYR A 57 -5.79 -11.40 3.49
CA TYR A 57 -6.69 -12.53 3.75
C TYR A 57 -7.03 -13.21 2.43
N ASP A 58 -7.35 -14.47 2.44
CA ASP A 58 -7.70 -15.18 1.21
C ASP A 58 -8.82 -14.45 0.46
N GLY A 59 -8.67 -14.31 -0.85
CA GLY A 59 -9.62 -13.61 -1.73
C GLY A 59 -9.50 -12.09 -1.75
N TYR A 60 -8.43 -11.49 -1.19
CA TYR A 60 -8.20 -10.05 -1.33
C TYR A 60 -8.04 -9.63 -2.80
N GLN A 61 -8.39 -8.40 -3.14
CA GLN A 61 -8.12 -7.81 -4.46
C GLN A 61 -6.66 -7.40 -4.57
N THR A 62 -5.97 -7.90 -5.59
CA THR A 62 -4.51 -7.76 -5.74
C THR A 62 -4.03 -6.32 -5.59
N LEU A 63 -4.58 -5.43 -6.41
CA LEU A 63 -4.07 -4.06 -6.47
C LEU A 63 -4.49 -3.23 -5.25
N ASP A 64 -5.53 -3.64 -4.50
CA ASP A 64 -5.90 -3.01 -3.23
C ASP A 64 -4.81 -3.17 -2.16
N ALA A 65 -3.96 -4.19 -2.29
CA ALA A 65 -2.82 -4.44 -1.41
C ALA A 65 -1.49 -4.00 -2.05
N MET A 66 -1.24 -4.40 -3.30
CA MET A 66 0.05 -4.16 -3.98
C MET A 66 0.21 -2.69 -4.39
N GLY A 67 -0.88 -1.99 -4.75
CA GLY A 67 -0.85 -0.55 -5.03
C GLY A 67 -0.37 0.27 -3.82
N PRO A 68 -1.02 0.14 -2.65
CA PRO A 68 -0.51 0.73 -1.42
C PRO A 68 0.91 0.30 -1.05
N TYR A 69 1.25 -0.98 -1.20
CA TYR A 69 2.61 -1.47 -0.93
C TYR A 69 3.64 -0.70 -1.75
N GLU A 70 3.49 -0.68 -3.07
CA GLU A 70 4.40 -0.02 -3.99
C GLU A 70 4.48 1.49 -3.73
N THR A 71 3.33 2.14 -3.53
CA THR A 71 3.29 3.58 -3.32
C THR A 71 3.94 3.97 -1.99
N LEU A 72 3.55 3.32 -0.88
CA LEU A 72 4.02 3.67 0.46
C LEU A 72 5.46 3.20 0.74
N ALA A 73 5.98 2.21 0.00
CA ALA A 73 7.37 1.77 0.09
C ALA A 73 8.37 2.85 -0.37
N ASN A 74 7.90 3.90 -1.05
CA ASN A 74 8.72 5.07 -1.39
C ASN A 74 8.98 6.01 -0.19
N LEU A 75 8.37 5.79 0.97
CA LEU A 75 8.68 6.54 2.18
C LEU A 75 10.03 6.10 2.76
N ASN A 76 11.00 7.02 2.82
CA ASN A 76 12.34 6.71 3.28
C ASN A 76 12.37 6.24 4.74
N GLY A 77 13.08 5.12 4.98
CA GLY A 77 13.26 4.55 6.31
C GLY A 77 12.01 3.88 6.91
N VAL A 78 10.98 3.67 6.10
CA VAL A 78 9.73 3.00 6.48
C VAL A 78 9.76 1.54 6.03
N LYS A 79 9.37 0.64 6.93
CA LYS A 79 9.18 -0.77 6.62
C LYS A 79 7.72 -1.02 6.27
N VAL A 80 7.44 -1.39 5.02
CA VAL A 80 6.12 -1.85 4.57
C VAL A 80 6.11 -3.37 4.52
N PHE A 81 5.09 -4.02 5.07
CA PHE A 81 5.00 -5.48 5.10
C PHE A 81 3.56 -6.00 5.16
N PHE A 82 3.39 -7.24 4.75
CA PHE A 82 2.09 -7.91 4.78
C PHE A 82 1.88 -8.63 6.11
N ILE A 83 0.63 -8.63 6.57
CA ILE A 83 0.17 -9.26 7.79
C ILE A 83 -1.06 -10.09 7.44
N ALA A 84 -1.16 -11.30 7.96
CA ALA A 84 -2.36 -12.13 7.82
C ALA A 84 -2.83 -12.64 9.17
N LYS A 85 -3.99 -13.28 9.20
CA LYS A 85 -4.49 -13.94 10.42
C LYS A 85 -3.47 -14.94 10.94
N GLU A 86 -2.86 -15.71 10.03
CA GLU A 86 -1.81 -16.68 10.30
C GLU A 86 -0.65 -16.48 9.31
N ARG A 87 0.55 -16.91 9.67
CA ARG A 87 1.69 -16.96 8.74
C ARG A 87 1.42 -17.97 7.64
N GLY A 88 1.97 -17.74 6.47
CA GLY A 88 1.89 -18.70 5.37
C GLY A 88 1.54 -18.08 4.03
N LEU A 89 0.97 -18.87 3.14
CA LEU A 89 0.55 -18.43 1.82
C LEU A 89 -0.89 -17.91 1.87
N VAL A 90 -1.07 -16.67 1.45
CA VAL A 90 -2.39 -16.06 1.28
C VAL A 90 -2.66 -15.89 -0.22
N SER A 91 -3.82 -16.34 -0.66
CA SER A 91 -4.23 -16.28 -2.07
C SER A 91 -5.11 -15.06 -2.33
N ASN A 92 -4.85 -14.35 -3.41
CA ASN A 92 -5.80 -13.35 -3.88
C ASN A 92 -7.01 -14.02 -4.57
N GLN A 93 -8.00 -13.23 -4.96
CA GLN A 93 -9.22 -13.73 -5.65
C GLN A 93 -8.96 -14.37 -7.03
N ARG A 94 -7.75 -14.29 -7.58
CA ARG A 94 -7.36 -14.85 -8.89
C ARG A 94 -6.31 -15.96 -8.76
N GLY A 95 -6.01 -16.41 -7.53
CA GLY A 95 -5.10 -17.53 -7.26
C GLY A 95 -3.61 -17.16 -7.15
N MET A 96 -3.23 -15.88 -7.24
CA MET A 96 -1.87 -15.46 -6.93
C MET A 96 -1.63 -15.62 -5.44
N LYS A 97 -0.52 -16.26 -5.07
CA LYS A 97 -0.16 -16.52 -3.67
C LYS A 97 0.98 -15.62 -3.23
N VAL A 98 0.82 -15.03 -2.06
CA VAL A 98 1.84 -14.24 -1.39
C VAL A 98 2.19 -14.90 -0.08
N LYS A 99 3.49 -15.08 0.18
CA LYS A 99 3.98 -15.56 1.47
C LYS A 99 3.95 -14.41 2.48
N VAL A 100 3.29 -14.63 3.60
CA VAL A 100 3.21 -13.69 4.71
C VAL A 100 3.99 -14.26 5.90
N ASP A 101 5.02 -13.51 6.34
CA ASP A 101 5.95 -13.97 7.37
C ASP A 101 5.58 -13.52 8.78
N THR A 102 4.47 -12.79 8.95
CA THR A 102 3.98 -12.36 10.26
C THR A 102 2.46 -12.45 10.36
N SER A 103 1.94 -12.51 11.57
CA SER A 103 0.52 -12.70 11.84
C SER A 103 -0.06 -11.61 12.74
N ILE A 104 -1.40 -11.50 12.79
CA ILE A 104 -2.09 -10.54 13.64
C ILE A 104 -1.79 -10.76 15.14
N VAL A 105 -1.44 -11.97 15.56
CA VAL A 105 -1.08 -12.22 16.97
C VAL A 105 0.30 -11.69 17.33
N GLU A 106 1.18 -11.51 16.37
CA GLU A 106 2.56 -11.05 16.56
C GLU A 106 2.70 -9.53 16.45
N VAL A 107 1.86 -8.89 15.62
CA VAL A 107 1.90 -7.45 15.40
C VAL A 107 1.02 -6.76 16.41
N LYS A 108 1.62 -5.95 17.29
CA LYS A 108 0.95 -5.21 18.37
C LYS A 108 0.93 -3.70 18.13
N HIS A 109 1.70 -3.20 17.17
CA HIS A 109 1.79 -1.80 16.84
C HIS A 109 2.08 -1.62 15.36
N LEU A 110 1.46 -0.62 14.74
CA LEU A 110 1.74 -0.10 13.41
C LEU A 110 1.53 1.40 13.43
N ASP A 111 2.37 2.13 12.71
CA ASP A 111 2.13 3.56 12.48
C ASP A 111 1.00 3.76 11.46
N ILE A 112 0.95 2.92 10.43
CA ILE A 112 -0.15 2.94 9.44
C ILE A 112 -0.62 1.50 9.20
N LEU A 113 -1.94 1.33 9.25
CA LEU A 113 -2.62 0.10 8.84
C LEU A 113 -3.36 0.34 7.53
N VAL A 114 -3.18 -0.55 6.54
CA VAL A 114 -3.95 -0.57 5.29
C VAL A 114 -4.76 -1.86 5.19
N ILE A 115 -6.05 -1.70 4.93
CA ILE A 115 -7.01 -2.80 4.82
C ILE A 115 -7.51 -2.89 3.38
N PRO A 116 -7.04 -3.84 2.56
CA PRO A 116 -7.51 -4.04 1.20
C PRO A 116 -8.93 -4.60 1.16
N GLY A 117 -9.58 -4.41 0.03
CA GLY A 117 -10.85 -5.05 -0.27
C GLY A 117 -10.70 -6.34 -1.07
N GLY A 118 -11.80 -6.79 -1.60
CA GLY A 118 -11.98 -7.98 -2.41
C GLY A 118 -13.47 -8.11 -2.72
N ALA A 119 -13.97 -9.34 -2.80
CA ALA A 119 -15.41 -9.57 -3.02
C ALA A 119 -16.03 -10.29 -1.81
N ARG A 120 -16.36 -11.56 -2.00
CA ARG A 120 -17.00 -12.42 -1.02
C ARG A 120 -16.22 -12.52 0.29
N GLU A 121 -14.91 -12.74 0.19
CA GLU A 121 -14.02 -12.98 1.32
C GLU A 121 -13.82 -11.73 2.18
N THR A 122 -13.90 -10.55 1.59
CA THR A 122 -13.94 -9.28 2.35
C THR A 122 -15.14 -9.24 3.30
N TYR A 123 -16.32 -9.67 2.80
CA TYR A 123 -17.52 -9.69 3.63
C TYR A 123 -17.42 -10.71 4.75
N LEU A 124 -16.80 -11.88 4.51
CA LEU A 124 -16.52 -12.88 5.55
C LEU A 124 -15.53 -12.34 6.58
N THR A 125 -14.45 -11.70 6.13
CA THR A 125 -13.46 -11.07 7.01
C THR A 125 -14.07 -9.95 7.86
N ALA A 126 -15.06 -9.21 7.32
CA ALA A 126 -15.82 -8.21 8.06
C ALA A 126 -16.69 -8.81 9.20
N HIS A 127 -16.76 -10.13 9.30
CA HIS A 127 -17.42 -10.87 10.41
C HIS A 127 -16.43 -11.72 11.22
N ASP A 128 -15.11 -11.67 10.91
CA ASP A 128 -14.08 -12.36 11.70
C ASP A 128 -13.70 -11.53 12.93
N THR A 129 -14.21 -11.92 14.08
CA THR A 129 -14.00 -11.21 15.35
C THR A 129 -12.54 -11.10 15.76
N ALA A 130 -11.69 -12.07 15.40
CA ALA A 130 -10.27 -12.01 15.72
C ALA A 130 -9.59 -10.89 14.92
N VAL A 131 -9.88 -10.78 13.62
CA VAL A 131 -9.39 -9.72 12.74
C VAL A 131 -9.91 -8.36 13.19
N LEU A 132 -11.21 -8.24 13.46
CA LEU A 132 -11.83 -6.98 13.90
C LEU A 132 -11.25 -6.48 15.22
N ASN A 133 -11.04 -7.37 16.20
CA ASN A 133 -10.43 -7.02 17.48
C ASN A 133 -8.98 -6.58 17.32
N TRP A 134 -8.21 -7.25 16.44
CA TRP A 134 -6.86 -6.85 16.13
C TRP A 134 -6.81 -5.47 15.47
N ILE A 135 -7.69 -5.18 14.50
CA ILE A 135 -7.77 -3.85 13.87
C ILE A 135 -8.05 -2.78 14.93
N ARG A 136 -9.01 -3.00 15.85
CA ARG A 136 -9.29 -2.03 16.95
C ARG A 136 -8.09 -1.81 17.86
N MET A 137 -7.32 -2.86 18.15
CA MET A 137 -6.11 -2.78 18.96
C MET A 137 -5.04 -1.94 18.24
N ILE A 138 -4.76 -2.24 16.98
CA ILE A 138 -3.78 -1.49 16.16
C ILE A 138 -4.21 -0.04 16.03
N ASP A 139 -5.49 0.21 15.79
CA ASP A 139 -6.02 1.56 15.63
C ASP A 139 -5.75 2.46 16.83
N GLN A 140 -5.69 1.94 18.06
CA GLN A 140 -5.44 2.73 19.25
C GLN A 140 -4.10 3.49 19.19
N THR A 141 -3.12 2.94 18.49
CA THR A 141 -1.76 3.48 18.42
C THR A 141 -1.36 3.94 17.03
N SER A 142 -2.14 3.64 15.99
CA SER A 142 -1.82 4.04 14.63
C SER A 142 -2.03 5.53 14.41
N ILE A 143 -1.13 6.11 13.62
CA ILE A 143 -1.24 7.48 13.09
C ILE A 143 -2.37 7.54 12.06
N TYR A 144 -2.39 6.56 11.14
CA TYR A 144 -3.45 6.41 10.15
C TYR A 144 -3.95 4.97 10.06
N THR A 145 -5.27 4.84 9.88
CA THR A 145 -5.93 3.58 9.53
C THR A 145 -6.63 3.79 8.19
N ALA A 146 -6.16 3.06 7.19
CA ALA A 146 -6.60 3.22 5.80
C ALA A 146 -7.33 1.98 5.28
N SER A 147 -8.26 2.18 4.36
CA SER A 147 -8.93 1.10 3.64
C SER A 147 -9.06 1.38 2.15
N VAL A 148 -8.96 0.34 1.35
CA VAL A 148 -9.13 0.41 -0.11
C VAL A 148 -10.34 -0.41 -0.50
N CYS A 149 -11.18 0.13 -1.42
CA CYS A 149 -12.29 -0.60 -2.01
C CYS A 149 -13.30 -1.07 -0.93
N THR A 150 -13.70 -2.34 -0.96
CA THR A 150 -14.54 -2.95 0.06
C THR A 150 -13.83 -3.20 1.39
N GLY A 151 -12.54 -2.93 1.51
CA GLY A 151 -11.83 -2.91 2.79
C GLY A 151 -12.48 -1.96 3.82
N ALA A 152 -13.20 -0.94 3.36
CA ALA A 152 -14.01 -0.07 4.20
C ALA A 152 -15.16 -0.82 4.92
N TRP A 153 -15.61 -2.00 4.42
CA TRP A 153 -16.60 -2.82 5.11
C TRP A 153 -15.99 -3.52 6.33
N ILE A 154 -14.73 -4.00 6.19
CA ILE A 154 -14.00 -4.57 7.32
C ILE A 154 -13.77 -3.47 8.37
N LEU A 155 -13.27 -2.31 7.95
CA LEU A 155 -13.04 -1.19 8.85
C LEU A 155 -14.35 -0.68 9.49
N GLY A 156 -15.44 -0.60 8.72
CA GLY A 156 -16.76 -0.24 9.22
C GLY A 156 -17.30 -1.21 10.27
N SER A 157 -17.10 -2.53 10.06
CA SER A 157 -17.50 -3.58 11.01
C SER A 157 -16.78 -3.50 12.36
N THR A 158 -15.65 -2.80 12.45
CA THR A 158 -15.00 -2.50 13.72
C THR A 158 -15.73 -1.43 14.54
N GLY A 159 -16.64 -0.67 13.93
CA GLY A 159 -17.28 0.52 14.53
C GLY A 159 -16.44 1.81 14.41
N LEU A 160 -15.21 1.74 13.90
CA LEU A 160 -14.28 2.88 13.81
C LEU A 160 -14.71 3.95 12.81
N LEU A 161 -15.60 3.61 11.85
CA LEU A 161 -16.17 4.57 10.88
C LEU A 161 -17.50 5.18 11.34
N GLN A 162 -18.02 4.84 12.51
CA GLN A 162 -19.30 5.39 12.97
C GLN A 162 -19.25 6.92 13.08
N GLY A 163 -20.22 7.58 12.45
CA GLY A 163 -20.31 9.04 12.38
C GLY A 163 -19.31 9.75 11.47
N ARG A 164 -18.38 9.00 10.85
CA ARG A 164 -17.32 9.55 10.00
C ARG A 164 -17.70 9.59 8.54
N SER A 165 -17.13 10.54 7.82
CA SER A 165 -17.17 10.58 6.35
C SER A 165 -16.26 9.49 5.79
N ALA A 166 -16.77 8.70 4.84
CA ALA A 166 -16.01 7.62 4.22
C ALA A 166 -16.44 7.38 2.77
N THR A 167 -15.58 6.72 2.01
CA THR A 167 -15.93 6.15 0.70
C THR A 167 -15.57 4.66 0.65
N THR A 168 -16.06 3.96 -0.36
CA THR A 168 -15.83 2.54 -0.57
C THR A 168 -16.01 2.21 -2.05
N ASN A 169 -15.85 0.95 -2.41
CA ASN A 169 -16.20 0.47 -3.76
C ASN A 169 -17.62 0.90 -4.15
N TRP A 170 -17.83 1.17 -5.44
CA TRP A 170 -19.09 1.68 -5.97
C TRP A 170 -20.30 0.78 -5.70
N TYR A 171 -20.08 -0.55 -5.58
CA TYR A 171 -21.16 -1.51 -5.37
C TYR A 171 -21.82 -1.30 -4.00
N ARG A 172 -23.10 -0.92 -4.02
CA ARG A 172 -23.90 -0.61 -2.82
C ARG A 172 -23.21 0.33 -1.82
N ALA A 173 -22.39 1.26 -2.32
CA ALA A 173 -21.50 2.08 -1.51
C ALA A 173 -22.21 2.80 -0.35
N SER A 174 -23.28 3.54 -0.64
CA SER A 174 -24.06 4.26 0.38
C SER A 174 -24.75 3.30 1.36
N GLU A 175 -25.38 2.22 0.85
CA GLU A 175 -26.05 1.22 1.70
C GLU A 175 -25.10 0.59 2.69
N MET A 176 -23.94 0.12 2.20
CA MET A 176 -22.97 -0.57 3.03
C MET A 176 -22.31 0.34 4.06
N LEU A 177 -21.93 1.55 3.70
CA LEU A 177 -21.35 2.47 4.67
C LEU A 177 -22.38 2.94 5.70
N ASN A 178 -23.62 3.19 5.30
CA ASN A 178 -24.70 3.55 6.22
C ASN A 178 -24.99 2.41 7.21
N LYS A 179 -24.94 1.14 6.76
CA LYS A 179 -25.05 -0.04 7.63
C LYS A 179 -24.01 -0.01 8.76
N TYR A 180 -22.80 0.50 8.50
CA TYR A 180 -21.73 0.64 9.49
C TYR A 180 -21.73 2.02 10.20
N GLY A 181 -22.78 2.81 10.03
CA GLY A 181 -22.92 4.13 10.66
C GLY A 181 -22.01 5.21 10.09
N ALA A 182 -21.38 4.98 8.93
CA ALA A 182 -20.53 5.96 8.25
C ALA A 182 -21.33 6.82 7.28
N ASN A 183 -20.89 8.07 7.08
CA ASN A 183 -21.46 9.01 6.12
C ASN A 183 -20.79 8.85 4.76
N PHE A 184 -21.46 8.20 3.80
CA PHE A 184 -20.91 7.99 2.46
C PHE A 184 -20.62 9.29 1.74
N LYS A 185 -19.42 9.39 1.14
CA LYS A 185 -19.00 10.47 0.24
C LYS A 185 -18.61 9.88 -1.11
N GLN A 186 -19.21 10.40 -2.17
CA GLN A 186 -18.85 9.99 -3.54
C GLN A 186 -17.55 10.70 -3.95
N ALA A 187 -16.43 10.10 -3.58
CA ALA A 187 -15.10 10.61 -3.87
C ALA A 187 -14.15 9.45 -4.18
N ARG A 188 -13.01 9.73 -4.83
CA ARG A 188 -11.99 8.71 -5.06
C ARG A 188 -11.36 8.28 -3.74
N TRP A 189 -11.11 9.22 -2.84
CA TRP A 189 -10.69 8.98 -1.46
C TRP A 189 -11.26 10.05 -0.53
N VAL A 190 -11.33 9.70 0.75
CA VAL A 190 -11.83 10.57 1.84
C VAL A 190 -10.90 10.41 3.03
N GLN A 191 -10.53 11.53 3.64
CA GLN A 191 -9.90 11.60 4.95
C GLN A 191 -10.90 12.15 5.97
N ASP A 192 -11.03 11.48 7.09
CA ASP A 192 -11.78 11.98 8.27
C ASP A 192 -10.96 11.68 9.53
N GLY A 193 -10.23 12.68 10.00
CA GLY A 193 -9.25 12.54 11.07
C GLY A 193 -8.10 11.62 10.62
N LYS A 194 -7.87 10.55 11.36
CA LYS A 194 -6.84 9.57 11.05
C LYS A 194 -7.32 8.46 10.08
N TYR A 195 -8.59 8.46 9.72
CA TYR A 195 -9.16 7.44 8.83
C TYR A 195 -9.12 7.89 7.39
N TRP A 196 -8.55 7.03 6.55
CA TRP A 196 -8.43 7.21 5.11
C TRP A 196 -9.18 6.10 4.40
N THR A 197 -10.07 6.44 3.51
CA THR A 197 -10.84 5.44 2.75
C THR A 197 -10.80 5.76 1.27
N SER A 198 -10.60 4.77 0.42
CA SER A 198 -10.62 4.95 -1.04
C SER A 198 -11.69 4.08 -1.72
N ALA A 199 -12.19 4.57 -2.85
CA ALA A 199 -13.31 3.98 -3.56
C ALA A 199 -12.95 2.63 -4.20
N GLY A 200 -12.19 2.64 -5.27
CA GLY A 200 -11.87 1.42 -6.01
C GLY A 200 -10.37 1.19 -6.08
N VAL A 201 -10.04 0.10 -6.70
CA VAL A 201 -8.71 -0.48 -6.84
C VAL A 201 -7.60 0.55 -7.12
N THR A 202 -7.77 1.38 -8.16
CA THR A 202 -6.77 2.41 -8.53
C THR A 202 -6.82 3.65 -7.63
N ALA A 203 -7.97 3.94 -7.02
CA ALA A 203 -8.09 5.03 -6.06
C ALA A 203 -7.28 4.80 -4.77
N GLY A 204 -6.89 3.54 -4.49
CA GLY A 204 -5.94 3.20 -3.43
C GLY A 204 -4.57 3.84 -3.63
N ILE A 205 -4.10 3.94 -4.87
CA ILE A 205 -2.84 4.61 -5.21
C ILE A 205 -2.97 6.12 -4.96
N ASP A 206 -4.07 6.76 -5.45
CA ASP A 206 -4.33 8.19 -5.20
C ASP A 206 -4.37 8.50 -3.69
N MET A 207 -5.04 7.65 -2.91
CA MET A 207 -5.10 7.80 -1.46
C MET A 207 -3.72 7.68 -0.82
N CYS A 208 -2.90 6.73 -1.25
CA CYS A 208 -1.54 6.57 -0.72
C CYS A 208 -0.63 7.75 -1.08
N LEU A 209 -0.77 8.31 -2.29
CA LEU A 209 -0.09 9.56 -2.66
C LEU A 209 -0.56 10.73 -1.79
N ALA A 210 -1.86 10.82 -1.48
CA ALA A 210 -2.38 11.84 -0.58
C ALA A 210 -1.89 11.64 0.88
N ILE A 211 -1.72 10.41 1.35
CA ILE A 211 -1.08 10.11 2.64
C ILE A 211 0.39 10.56 2.63
N ILE A 212 1.13 10.30 1.56
CA ILE A 212 2.52 10.76 1.41
C ILE A 212 2.58 12.28 1.40
N GLN A 213 1.64 12.94 0.71
CA GLN A 213 1.53 14.40 0.66
C GLN A 213 1.27 14.99 2.06
N ASP A 214 0.36 14.40 2.83
CA ASP A 214 0.07 14.84 4.20
C ASP A 214 1.26 14.65 5.14
N LEU A 215 2.08 13.62 4.92
CA LEU A 215 3.26 13.32 5.74
C LEU A 215 4.50 14.13 5.34
N MET A 216 4.76 14.28 4.04
CA MET A 216 6.04 14.71 3.48
C MET A 216 5.95 15.96 2.59
N GLY A 217 4.74 16.42 2.25
CA GLY A 217 4.49 17.58 1.40
C GLY A 217 4.58 17.29 -0.11
N ASP A 218 4.29 18.34 -0.90
CA ASP A 218 4.05 18.25 -2.34
C ASP A 218 5.28 17.77 -3.13
N GLN A 219 6.45 18.33 -2.84
CA GLN A 219 7.67 18.03 -3.60
C GLN A 219 8.09 16.56 -3.47
N TYR A 220 8.02 16.02 -2.25
CA TYR A 220 8.29 14.61 -2.03
C TYR A 220 7.29 13.73 -2.79
N THR A 221 6.02 14.08 -2.74
CA THR A 221 4.95 13.36 -3.44
C THR A 221 5.13 13.39 -4.95
N GLN A 222 5.53 14.54 -5.52
CA GLN A 222 5.88 14.65 -6.94
C GLN A 222 7.05 13.74 -7.30
N GLY A 223 8.06 13.63 -6.44
CA GLY A 223 9.17 12.69 -6.62
C GLY A 223 8.68 11.23 -6.67
N VAL A 224 7.77 10.85 -5.77
CA VAL A 224 7.16 9.51 -5.78
C VAL A 224 6.31 9.28 -7.03
N MET A 225 5.49 10.25 -7.44
CA MET A 225 4.70 10.17 -8.68
C MET A 225 5.60 9.98 -9.91
N LEU A 226 6.71 10.72 -9.98
CA LEU A 226 7.68 10.59 -11.08
C LEU A 226 8.37 9.22 -11.06
N ASN A 227 8.75 8.72 -9.89
CA ASN A 227 9.36 7.39 -9.74
C ASN A 227 8.42 6.27 -10.19
N LEU A 228 7.12 6.42 -9.95
CA LEU A 228 6.08 5.47 -10.36
C LEU A 228 5.56 5.71 -11.79
N GLU A 229 6.02 6.78 -12.46
CA GLU A 229 5.41 7.29 -13.73
C GLU A 229 3.87 7.35 -13.64
N TYR A 230 3.37 7.83 -12.48
CA TYR A 230 1.92 7.85 -12.22
C TYR A 230 1.25 9.00 -12.98
N ASP A 231 0.93 8.72 -14.25
CA ASP A 231 0.23 9.61 -15.19
C ASP A 231 -0.84 8.82 -15.98
N PRO A 232 -1.96 8.43 -15.36
CA PRO A 232 -2.90 7.50 -15.93
C PRO A 232 -3.69 8.09 -17.12
N HIS A 233 -3.59 7.44 -18.28
CA HIS A 233 -4.27 7.78 -19.53
C HIS A 233 -5.13 6.61 -20.04
N PRO A 234 -6.35 6.42 -19.52
CA PRO A 234 -7.22 5.34 -19.98
C PRO A 234 -7.66 5.57 -21.43
N PRO A 235 -7.78 4.52 -22.28
CA PRO A 235 -8.09 4.64 -23.69
C PRO A 235 -9.54 5.10 -23.97
N ILE A 236 -10.41 5.00 -22.97
CA ILE A 236 -11.81 5.43 -23.04
C ILE A 236 -12.24 6.08 -21.73
N ILE A 237 -13.27 6.91 -21.79
CA ILE A 237 -13.92 7.46 -20.60
C ILE A 237 -14.71 6.36 -19.90
N GLY A 238 -14.50 6.18 -18.59
CA GLY A 238 -15.16 5.15 -17.80
C GLY A 238 -14.65 5.15 -16.35
N GLY A 239 -14.71 3.99 -15.69
CA GLY A 239 -14.12 3.75 -14.36
C GLY A 239 -14.88 4.37 -13.18
N SER A 240 -16.05 4.97 -13.39
CA SER A 240 -16.94 5.41 -12.32
C SER A 240 -18.40 5.17 -12.73
N VAL A 241 -19.28 5.02 -11.76
CA VAL A 241 -20.74 4.85 -12.02
C VAL A 241 -21.29 5.96 -12.90
N ARG A 242 -20.81 7.19 -12.71
CA ARG A 242 -21.22 8.36 -13.47
C ARG A 242 -20.80 8.29 -14.96
N ASN A 243 -19.63 7.73 -15.23
CA ASN A 243 -19.00 7.72 -16.55
C ASN A 243 -19.12 6.37 -17.26
N THR A 244 -19.87 5.41 -16.70
CA THR A 244 -20.08 4.08 -17.25
C THR A 244 -21.46 4.01 -17.90
N GLN A 245 -21.54 3.41 -19.09
CA GLN A 245 -22.81 3.23 -19.78
C GLN A 245 -23.80 2.40 -18.93
N PRO A 246 -25.11 2.73 -18.95
CA PRO A 246 -26.10 2.07 -18.09
C PRO A 246 -26.09 0.54 -18.22
N LEU A 247 -26.09 0.00 -19.44
CA LEU A 247 -26.05 -1.45 -19.68
C LEU A 247 -24.84 -2.12 -19.02
N VAL A 248 -23.65 -1.51 -19.10
CA VAL A 248 -22.42 -2.04 -18.48
C VAL A 248 -22.53 -1.98 -16.97
N LYS A 249 -23.03 -0.87 -16.43
CA LYS A 249 -23.25 -0.72 -14.99
C LYS A 249 -24.23 -1.78 -14.47
N ASP A 250 -25.35 -1.97 -15.15
CA ASP A 250 -26.40 -2.91 -14.72
C ASP A 250 -25.89 -4.35 -14.75
N MET A 251 -25.20 -4.76 -15.82
CA MET A 251 -24.54 -6.07 -15.92
C MET A 251 -23.54 -6.29 -14.80
N MET A 252 -22.73 -5.30 -14.46
CA MET A 252 -21.77 -5.39 -13.36
C MET A 252 -22.47 -5.45 -12.00
N GLN A 253 -23.57 -4.71 -11.82
CA GLN A 253 -24.40 -4.77 -10.62
C GLN A 253 -24.98 -6.18 -10.42
N ASP A 254 -25.56 -6.75 -11.47
CA ASP A 254 -26.13 -8.10 -11.44
C ASP A 254 -25.06 -9.15 -11.10
N MET A 255 -23.88 -9.03 -11.68
CA MET A 255 -22.75 -9.91 -11.38
C MET A 255 -22.37 -9.89 -9.89
N TYR A 256 -22.29 -8.70 -9.29
CA TYR A 256 -22.03 -8.56 -7.86
C TYR A 256 -23.20 -9.08 -7.02
N ASP A 257 -24.43 -8.78 -7.41
CA ASP A 257 -25.63 -9.23 -6.71
C ASP A 257 -25.70 -10.77 -6.68
N MET A 258 -25.45 -11.46 -7.80
CA MET A 258 -25.39 -12.92 -7.83
C MET A 258 -24.38 -13.49 -6.84
N GLY A 259 -23.23 -12.87 -6.69
CA GLY A 259 -22.17 -13.33 -5.76
C GLY A 259 -22.43 -12.96 -4.31
N MET A 260 -23.01 -11.80 -4.04
CA MET A 260 -23.06 -11.22 -2.70
C MET A 260 -24.40 -11.39 -1.98
N GLN A 261 -25.54 -11.43 -2.69
CA GLN A 261 -26.86 -11.54 -2.06
C GLN A 261 -27.03 -12.78 -1.19
N PRO A 262 -26.52 -13.99 -1.56
CA PRO A 262 -26.61 -15.16 -0.68
C PRO A 262 -25.92 -14.92 0.68
N LEU A 263 -24.77 -14.23 0.67
CA LEU A 263 -24.05 -13.89 1.90
C LEU A 263 -24.80 -12.86 2.74
N PHE A 264 -25.32 -11.80 2.12
CA PHE A 264 -26.11 -10.80 2.84
C PHE A 264 -27.33 -11.43 3.53
N LYS A 265 -28.02 -12.39 2.86
CA LYS A 265 -29.13 -13.12 3.47
C LYS A 265 -28.70 -14.01 4.63
N GLN A 266 -27.49 -14.58 4.56
CA GLN A 266 -26.95 -15.45 5.61
C GLN A 266 -26.59 -14.69 6.89
N TYR A 267 -25.99 -13.51 6.76
CA TYR A 267 -25.42 -12.73 7.87
C TYR A 267 -26.30 -11.57 8.37
N ASN A 268 -27.41 -11.27 7.70
CA ASN A 268 -28.36 -10.23 8.12
C ASN A 268 -29.62 -10.80 8.81
N LYS A 269 -29.53 -12.05 9.31
CA LYS A 269 -30.61 -12.69 10.10
C LYS A 269 -30.63 -12.24 11.55
#